data_2d5074eab811308af542cef607a3249f
#
_entry.id   2d5074eab811308af542cef607a3249f
#
_cell.length_a   1.000
_cell.length_b   1.000
_cell.length_c   1.000
_cell.angle_alpha   90.00
_cell.angle_beta   90.00
_cell.angle_gamma   90.00
#
_symmetry.space_group_name_H-M   'P 1'
#
loop_
_entity.id
_entity.type
_entity.pdbx_description
1 polymer ?
#
loop_
_entity_poly.entity_id
_entity_poly.type
_entity_poly.pdbx_seq_one_letter_code
_entity_poly.pdbx_strand_id
1 'polypeptide(L)'
;MIDVLFAVALGEGVFSGLNRFSDEVVSGEVFALGSASRGTYRVFLAFLLILLSWLHYRRSTMASYDRYPTAEFAADVLVVVAYMTLFLFVDAPVAFYTTVALIWMIYVITRVDLWIHSPLYLLFGLLFIGAFVGVAATTRAFPGAGAEWARLLFVTAAIVAYRPLDRRFMWRIRGESP
;
A
#
# COMPACT_ATOMS: atom_id res chain seq x y z
N MET A 1 -9.17 1.13 -18.80
CA MET A 1 -9.02 2.48 -18.19
C MET A 1 -8.22 2.44 -16.88
N ILE A 2 -8.54 1.58 -15.92
CA ILE A 2 -7.80 1.48 -14.63
C ILE A 2 -6.33 1.10 -14.85
N ASP A 3 -6.01 0.19 -15.78
CA ASP A 3 -4.60 -0.13 -16.11
C ASP A 3 -3.78 1.09 -16.52
N VAL A 4 -4.40 2.04 -17.23
CA VAL A 4 -3.75 3.31 -17.60
C VAL A 4 -3.46 4.16 -16.37
N LEU A 5 -4.40 4.24 -15.41
CA LEU A 5 -4.21 4.98 -14.17
C LEU A 5 -3.10 4.35 -13.32
N PHE A 6 -3.05 3.02 -13.23
CA PHE A 6 -1.94 2.33 -12.57
C PHE A 6 -0.61 2.55 -13.27
N ALA A 7 -0.58 2.54 -14.60
CA ALA A 7 0.63 2.82 -15.38
C ALA A 7 1.14 4.25 -15.14
N VAL A 8 0.24 5.24 -15.06
CA VAL A 8 0.58 6.62 -14.74
C VAL A 8 1.14 6.71 -13.31
N ALA A 9 0.49 6.09 -12.32
CA ALA A 9 0.94 6.10 -10.94
C ALA A 9 2.32 5.40 -10.79
N LEU A 10 2.55 4.29 -11.49
CA LEU A 10 3.84 3.60 -11.51
C LEU A 10 4.91 4.46 -12.20
N GLY A 11 4.56 5.11 -13.31
CA GLY A 11 5.47 6.00 -14.02
C GLY A 11 5.95 7.17 -13.17
N GLU A 12 5.02 7.81 -12.45
CA GLU A 12 5.33 8.87 -11.49
C GLU A 12 6.24 8.37 -10.37
N GLY A 13 5.96 7.18 -9.82
CA GLY A 13 6.80 6.56 -8.80
C GLY A 13 8.22 6.26 -9.27
N VAL A 14 8.36 5.75 -10.48
CA VAL A 14 9.69 5.50 -11.08
C VAL A 14 10.45 6.81 -11.27
N PHE A 15 9.79 7.82 -11.83
CA PHE A 15 10.42 9.12 -12.09
C PHE A 15 10.85 9.80 -10.79
N SER A 16 9.96 9.88 -9.79
CA SER A 16 10.27 10.44 -8.47
C SER A 16 11.37 9.66 -7.76
N GLY A 17 11.35 8.32 -7.87
CA GLY A 17 12.35 7.44 -7.27
C GLY A 17 13.72 7.61 -7.89
N LEU A 18 13.81 7.66 -9.22
CA LEU A 18 15.08 7.84 -9.95
C LEU A 18 15.71 9.21 -9.67
N ASN A 19 14.91 10.27 -9.64
CA ASN A 19 15.42 11.61 -9.34
C ASN A 19 16.02 11.66 -7.93
N ARG A 20 15.26 11.17 -6.92
CA ARG A 20 15.78 11.14 -5.54
C ARG A 20 17.02 10.26 -5.39
N PHE A 21 16.99 9.06 -5.97
CA PHE A 21 18.15 8.16 -5.92
C PHE A 21 19.38 8.79 -6.57
N SER A 22 19.21 9.48 -7.69
CA SER A 22 20.30 10.22 -8.35
C SER A 22 20.88 11.31 -7.44
N ASP A 23 20.02 12.10 -6.79
CA ASP A 23 20.44 13.17 -5.90
C ASP A 23 21.16 12.61 -4.65
N GLU A 24 20.67 11.51 -4.07
CA GLU A 24 21.29 10.84 -2.93
C GLU A 24 22.63 10.17 -3.28
N VAL A 25 22.75 9.61 -4.50
CA VAL A 25 24.05 9.08 -5.00
C VAL A 25 25.07 10.18 -5.15
N VAL A 26 24.67 11.31 -5.75
CA VAL A 26 25.55 12.46 -5.98
C VAL A 26 25.98 13.08 -4.65
N SER A 27 25.09 13.16 -3.66
CA SER A 27 25.40 13.68 -2.32
C SER A 27 26.16 12.70 -1.42
N GLY A 28 26.28 11.43 -1.81
CA GLY A 28 26.89 10.36 -1.00
C GLY A 28 26.02 9.87 0.17
N GLU A 29 24.77 10.30 0.23
CA GLU A 29 23.86 9.99 1.34
C GLU A 29 23.15 8.63 1.21
N VAL A 30 23.28 7.95 0.08
CA VAL A 30 22.63 6.65 -0.19
C VAL A 30 22.92 5.61 0.91
N PHE A 31 24.15 5.62 1.43
CA PHE A 31 24.57 4.67 2.46
C PHE A 31 24.44 5.23 3.89
N ALA A 32 24.10 6.52 4.03
CA ALA A 32 23.84 7.11 5.32
C ALA A 32 22.37 6.82 5.70
N LEU A 33 22.12 6.26 6.89
CA LEU A 33 20.77 6.06 7.43
C LEU A 33 20.11 7.41 7.80
N GLY A 34 20.29 8.40 6.94
CA GLY A 34 19.84 9.78 7.11
C GLY A 34 18.37 10.02 6.75
N SER A 35 17.97 11.29 6.71
CA SER A 35 16.61 11.70 6.34
C SER A 35 16.31 11.47 4.85
N ALA A 36 17.31 11.70 3.98
CA ALA A 36 17.20 11.51 2.54
C ALA A 36 16.92 10.04 2.20
N SER A 37 17.73 9.11 2.71
CA SER A 37 17.52 7.68 2.47
C SER A 37 16.16 7.16 2.96
N ARG A 38 15.61 7.75 4.03
CA ARG A 38 14.23 7.43 4.48
C ARG A 38 13.17 7.88 3.49
N GLY A 39 13.36 9.03 2.83
CA GLY A 39 12.51 9.53 1.75
C GLY A 39 12.50 8.56 0.58
N THR A 40 13.66 8.17 0.08
CA THR A 40 13.81 7.19 -1.00
C THR A 40 13.19 5.85 -0.66
N TYR A 41 13.35 5.39 0.59
CA TYR A 41 12.70 4.16 1.02
C TYR A 41 11.16 4.26 1.04
N ARG A 42 10.57 5.42 1.38
CA ARG A 42 9.12 5.65 1.26
C ARG A 42 8.65 5.65 -0.20
N VAL A 43 9.44 6.22 -1.14
CA VAL A 43 9.14 6.12 -2.58
C VAL A 43 9.12 4.66 -3.01
N PHE A 44 10.13 3.88 -2.61
CA PHE A 44 10.18 2.45 -2.92
C PHE A 44 8.99 1.69 -2.31
N LEU A 45 8.59 2.01 -1.09
CA LEU A 45 7.45 1.43 -0.41
C LEU A 45 6.12 1.77 -1.12
N ALA A 46 5.94 3.03 -1.54
CA ALA A 46 4.79 3.45 -2.32
C ALA A 46 4.73 2.69 -3.67
N PHE A 47 5.86 2.59 -4.36
CA PHE A 47 5.97 1.83 -5.61
C PHE A 47 5.60 0.35 -5.40
N LEU A 48 6.11 -0.28 -4.36
CA LEU A 48 5.80 -1.67 -4.02
C LEU A 48 4.29 -1.87 -3.75
N LEU A 49 3.67 -0.95 -3.01
CA LEU A 49 2.22 -0.96 -2.74
C LEU A 49 1.42 -0.91 -4.04
N ILE A 50 1.75 0.02 -4.93
CA ILE A 50 1.07 0.18 -6.23
C ILE A 50 1.24 -1.06 -7.08
N LEU A 51 2.47 -1.57 -7.22
CA LEU A 51 2.76 -2.75 -8.01
C LEU A 51 1.97 -3.98 -7.52
N LEU A 52 1.98 -4.20 -6.21
CA LEU A 52 1.27 -5.31 -5.62
C LEU A 52 -0.25 -5.16 -5.78
N SER A 53 -0.79 -3.95 -5.65
CA SER A 53 -2.20 -3.67 -5.83
C SER A 53 -2.62 -3.87 -7.29
N TRP A 54 -1.83 -3.38 -8.24
CA TRP A 54 -2.07 -3.61 -9.67
C TRP A 54 -2.06 -5.10 -10.04
N LEU A 55 -1.10 -5.86 -9.53
CA LEU A 55 -1.05 -7.31 -9.74
C LEU A 55 -2.29 -8.02 -9.17
N HIS A 56 -2.79 -7.54 -8.03
CA HIS A 56 -4.02 -8.06 -7.44
C HIS A 56 -5.25 -7.72 -8.31
N TYR A 57 -5.40 -6.45 -8.67
CA TYR A 57 -6.47 -5.96 -9.54
C TYR A 57 -6.52 -6.75 -10.85
N ARG A 58 -5.39 -6.89 -11.55
CA ARG A 58 -5.33 -7.60 -12.83
C ARG A 58 -5.78 -9.05 -12.73
N ARG A 59 -5.47 -9.73 -11.62
CA ARG A 59 -5.90 -11.12 -11.41
C ARG A 59 -7.40 -11.22 -11.11
N SER A 60 -7.95 -10.31 -10.32
CA SER A 60 -9.37 -10.32 -9.95
C SER A 60 -10.26 -9.95 -11.13
N THR A 61 -9.88 -8.97 -11.95
CA THR A 61 -10.65 -8.55 -13.13
C THR A 61 -10.63 -9.56 -14.25
N MET A 62 -9.53 -10.27 -14.48
CA MET A 62 -9.49 -11.36 -15.48
C MET A 62 -10.41 -12.52 -15.13
N ALA A 63 -10.69 -12.72 -13.84
CA ALA A 63 -11.58 -13.79 -13.38
C ALA A 63 -13.08 -13.41 -13.40
N SER A 64 -13.43 -12.12 -13.53
CA SER A 64 -14.81 -11.62 -13.31
C SER A 64 -15.25 -10.54 -14.29
N TYR A 65 -14.76 -10.55 -15.53
CA TYR A 65 -14.92 -9.46 -16.49
C TYR A 65 -16.38 -9.05 -16.75
N ASP A 66 -17.34 -9.97 -16.65
CA ASP A 66 -18.75 -9.71 -16.99
C ASP A 66 -19.56 -9.04 -15.88
N ARG A 67 -19.04 -8.83 -14.69
CA ARG A 67 -19.78 -8.31 -13.52
C ARG A 67 -18.95 -7.43 -12.61
N TYR A 68 -18.26 -6.43 -13.17
CA TYR A 68 -17.53 -5.48 -12.32
C TYR A 68 -18.48 -4.41 -11.79
N PRO A 69 -18.86 -4.43 -10.49
CA PRO A 69 -19.79 -3.46 -9.93
C PRO A 69 -19.24 -2.04 -10.00
N THR A 70 -20.08 -1.06 -10.31
CA THR A 70 -19.69 0.36 -10.38
C THR A 70 -19.04 0.87 -9.08
N ALA A 71 -19.48 0.34 -7.94
CA ALA A 71 -18.91 0.69 -6.63
C ALA A 71 -17.46 0.21 -6.45
N GLU A 72 -17.14 -1.01 -6.93
CA GLU A 72 -15.76 -1.52 -6.91
C GLU A 72 -14.87 -0.70 -7.85
N PHE A 73 -15.37 -0.35 -9.02
CA PHE A 73 -14.65 0.52 -9.95
C PHE A 73 -14.33 1.89 -9.32
N ALA A 74 -15.32 2.52 -8.69
CA ALA A 74 -15.11 3.80 -8.02
C ALA A 74 -14.08 3.70 -6.88
N ALA A 75 -14.11 2.61 -6.12
CA ALA A 75 -13.15 2.35 -5.06
C ALA A 75 -11.73 2.15 -5.59
N ASP A 76 -11.56 1.39 -6.68
CA ASP A 76 -10.26 1.20 -7.30
C ASP A 76 -9.68 2.52 -7.85
N VAL A 77 -10.52 3.39 -8.42
CA VAL A 77 -10.10 4.74 -8.83
C VAL A 77 -9.64 5.55 -7.62
N LEU A 78 -10.38 5.53 -6.50
CA LEU A 78 -9.98 6.21 -5.27
C LEU A 78 -8.66 5.69 -4.71
N VAL A 79 -8.45 4.38 -4.73
CA VAL A 79 -7.20 3.75 -4.32
C VAL A 79 -6.04 4.22 -5.20
N VAL A 80 -6.21 4.28 -6.52
CA VAL A 80 -5.14 4.78 -7.42
C VAL A 80 -4.83 6.25 -7.15
N VAL A 81 -5.85 7.10 -6.94
CA VAL A 81 -5.64 8.50 -6.54
C VAL A 81 -4.88 8.59 -5.22
N ALA A 82 -5.25 7.77 -4.23
CA ALA A 82 -4.52 7.71 -2.96
C ALA A 82 -3.05 7.25 -3.14
N TYR A 83 -2.77 6.34 -4.07
CA TYR A 83 -1.39 5.98 -4.41
C TYR A 83 -0.59 7.14 -5.00
N MET A 84 -1.20 7.94 -5.87
CA MET A 84 -0.53 9.14 -6.41
C MET A 84 -0.21 10.13 -5.29
N THR A 85 -1.10 10.30 -4.31
CA THR A 85 -0.84 11.19 -3.17
C THR A 85 0.30 10.71 -2.25
N LEU A 86 0.62 9.40 -2.23
CA LEU A 86 1.78 8.90 -1.47
C LEU A 86 3.09 9.55 -1.91
N PHE A 87 3.27 9.75 -3.22
CA PHE A 87 4.49 10.40 -3.74
C PHE A 87 4.59 11.87 -3.35
N LEU A 88 3.45 12.57 -3.23
CA LEU A 88 3.42 13.95 -2.75
C LEU A 88 3.79 14.05 -1.26
N PHE A 89 3.56 12.99 -0.48
CA PHE A 89 3.78 12.97 0.97
C PHE A 89 5.05 12.24 1.40
N VAL A 90 5.94 11.93 0.48
CA VAL A 90 7.20 11.22 0.78
C VAL A 90 8.01 11.94 1.87
N ASP A 91 8.03 13.27 1.87
CA ASP A 91 8.77 14.08 2.85
C ASP A 91 7.95 14.42 4.11
N ALA A 92 6.66 14.05 4.12
CA ALA A 92 5.75 14.28 5.23
C ALA A 92 5.33 12.92 5.86
N PRO A 93 6.13 12.33 6.76
CA PRO A 93 5.91 10.95 7.23
C PRO A 93 4.53 10.72 7.86
N VAL A 94 3.99 11.69 8.57
CA VAL A 94 2.63 11.59 9.15
C VAL A 94 1.59 11.46 8.04
N ALA A 95 1.63 12.32 7.02
CA ALA A 95 0.69 12.28 5.90
C ALA A 95 0.87 10.99 5.08
N PHE A 96 2.12 10.56 4.86
CA PHE A 96 2.44 9.33 4.16
C PHE A 96 1.78 8.10 4.83
N TYR A 97 2.03 7.88 6.11
CA TYR A 97 1.46 6.72 6.82
C TYR A 97 -0.05 6.81 7.02
N THR A 98 -0.60 8.04 7.16
CA THR A 98 -2.06 8.25 7.18
C THR A 98 -2.68 7.83 5.84
N THR A 99 -2.04 8.18 4.73
CA THR A 99 -2.50 7.77 3.38
C THR A 99 -2.41 6.26 3.20
N VAL A 100 -1.34 5.61 3.70
CA VAL A 100 -1.24 4.14 3.70
C VAL A 100 -2.39 3.51 4.48
N ALA A 101 -2.70 4.02 5.68
CA ALA A 101 -3.82 3.54 6.49
C ALA A 101 -5.17 3.74 5.77
N LEU A 102 -5.36 4.87 5.10
CA LEU A 102 -6.57 5.17 4.31
C LEU A 102 -6.74 4.19 3.14
N ILE A 103 -5.66 3.88 2.41
CA ILE A 103 -5.68 2.89 1.32
C ILE A 103 -6.15 1.53 1.85
N TRP A 104 -5.60 1.09 2.98
CA TRP A 104 -6.02 -0.16 3.61
C TRP A 104 -7.47 -0.14 4.07
N MET A 105 -7.93 0.97 4.62
CA MET A 105 -9.33 1.15 5.02
C MET A 105 -10.27 1.04 3.81
N ILE A 106 -9.98 1.72 2.70
CA ILE A 106 -10.75 1.62 1.46
C ILE A 106 -10.76 0.18 0.97
N TYR A 107 -9.59 -0.47 0.93
CA TYR A 107 -9.46 -1.86 0.49
C TYR A 107 -10.31 -2.83 1.33
N VAL A 108 -10.34 -2.68 2.64
CA VAL A 108 -11.15 -3.52 3.52
C VAL A 108 -12.64 -3.21 3.32
N ILE A 109 -13.05 -1.93 3.26
CA ILE A 109 -14.45 -1.52 3.10
C ILE A 109 -15.03 -2.05 1.79
N THR A 110 -14.27 -2.07 0.70
CA THR A 110 -14.75 -2.54 -0.61
C THR A 110 -14.93 -4.06 -0.70
N ARG A 111 -14.50 -4.80 0.32
CA ARG A 111 -14.62 -6.26 0.40
C ARG A 111 -15.74 -6.72 1.34
N VAL A 112 -16.83 -5.93 1.43
CA VAL A 112 -17.97 -6.23 2.32
C VAL A 112 -18.58 -7.60 2.08
N ASP A 113 -18.63 -8.06 0.83
CA ASP A 113 -19.06 -9.41 0.44
C ASP A 113 -18.27 -10.52 1.15
N LEU A 114 -16.97 -10.34 1.30
CA LEU A 114 -16.12 -11.29 2.01
C LEU A 114 -16.34 -11.28 3.53
N TRP A 115 -16.71 -10.13 4.11
CA TRP A 115 -16.97 -10.03 5.55
C TRP A 115 -18.20 -10.79 5.97
N ILE A 116 -19.25 -10.73 5.15
CA ILE A 116 -20.51 -11.44 5.43
C ILE A 116 -20.27 -12.95 5.51
N HIS A 117 -19.34 -13.46 4.69
CA HIS A 117 -19.06 -14.89 4.60
C HIS A 117 -17.91 -15.36 5.51
N SER A 118 -17.08 -14.45 6.04
CA SER A 118 -15.97 -14.82 6.91
C SER A 118 -15.64 -13.74 7.96
N PRO A 119 -16.14 -13.90 9.20
CA PRO A 119 -15.80 -12.97 10.30
C PRO A 119 -14.29 -12.94 10.60
N LEU A 120 -13.55 -14.02 10.32
CA LEU A 120 -12.10 -14.05 10.46
C LEU A 120 -11.41 -13.13 9.45
N TYR A 121 -11.95 -13.00 8.23
CA TYR A 121 -11.42 -12.09 7.23
C TYR A 121 -11.63 -10.63 7.67
N LEU A 122 -12.79 -10.32 8.21
CA LEU A 122 -13.07 -9.00 8.79
C LEU A 122 -12.10 -8.68 9.93
N LEU A 123 -11.93 -9.60 10.88
CA LEU A 123 -11.00 -9.40 12.00
C LEU A 123 -9.58 -9.15 11.51
N PHE A 124 -9.13 -9.92 10.53
CA PHE A 124 -7.83 -9.76 9.89
C PHE A 124 -7.68 -8.37 9.24
N GLY A 125 -8.68 -7.92 8.47
CA GLY A 125 -8.70 -6.59 7.87
C GLY A 125 -8.65 -5.46 8.91
N LEU A 126 -9.44 -5.57 9.98
CA LEU A 126 -9.46 -4.60 11.08
C LEU A 126 -8.13 -4.54 11.84
N LEU A 127 -7.48 -5.69 12.06
CA LEU A 127 -6.13 -5.73 12.66
C LEU A 127 -5.10 -5.00 11.80
N PHE A 128 -5.15 -5.18 10.48
CA PHE A 128 -4.25 -4.45 9.57
C PHE A 128 -4.54 -2.95 9.57
N ILE A 129 -5.81 -2.53 9.51
CA ILE A 129 -6.17 -1.11 9.64
C ILE A 129 -5.64 -0.55 10.96
N GLY A 130 -5.90 -1.23 12.07
CA GLY A 130 -5.44 -0.82 13.39
C GLY A 130 -3.91 -0.69 13.47
N ALA A 131 -3.18 -1.63 12.86
CA ALA A 131 -1.73 -1.58 12.78
C ALA A 131 -1.23 -0.36 11.99
N PHE A 132 -1.80 -0.06 10.82
CA PHE A 132 -1.39 1.09 10.02
C PHE A 132 -1.80 2.43 10.64
N VAL A 133 -2.97 2.51 11.26
CA VAL A 133 -3.38 3.69 12.05
C VAL A 133 -2.45 3.89 13.23
N GLY A 134 -2.06 2.81 13.92
CA GLY A 134 -1.06 2.84 14.98
C GLY A 134 0.30 3.37 14.51
N VAL A 135 0.77 2.93 13.34
CA VAL A 135 1.99 3.46 12.71
C VAL A 135 1.87 4.95 12.45
N ALA A 136 0.77 5.43 11.88
CA ALA A 136 0.54 6.85 11.63
C ALA A 136 0.51 7.66 12.94
N ALA A 137 -0.17 7.17 13.98
CA ALA A 137 -0.26 7.82 15.28
C ALA A 137 1.11 7.90 15.98
N THR A 138 1.89 6.82 15.96
CA THR A 138 3.23 6.79 16.57
C THR A 138 4.25 7.69 15.87
N THR A 139 3.98 8.10 14.62
CA THR A 139 4.89 8.99 13.89
C THR A 139 5.02 10.36 14.54
N ARG A 140 3.94 10.85 15.16
CA ARG A 140 3.96 12.10 15.94
C ARG A 140 4.58 11.91 17.32
N ALA A 141 4.29 10.79 17.97
CA ALA A 141 4.73 10.53 19.33
C ALA A 141 6.23 10.21 19.42
N PHE A 142 6.79 9.58 18.40
CA PHE A 142 8.19 9.11 18.37
C PHE A 142 8.87 9.53 17.06
N PRO A 143 9.31 10.79 16.92
CA PRO A 143 9.87 11.32 15.67
C PRO A 143 11.31 10.87 15.37
N GLY A 144 11.94 10.07 16.21
CA GLY A 144 13.33 9.64 16.06
C GLY A 144 13.61 8.80 14.81
N ALA A 145 14.85 8.88 14.30
CA ALA A 145 15.29 8.15 13.10
C ALA A 145 15.13 6.63 13.23
N GLY A 146 15.47 6.07 14.38
CA GLY A 146 15.31 4.62 14.64
C GLY A 146 13.84 4.20 14.63
N ALA A 147 12.94 5.01 15.19
CA ALA A 147 11.51 4.74 15.17
C ALA A 147 10.96 4.81 13.74
N GLU A 148 11.47 5.70 12.89
CA GLU A 148 11.08 5.79 11.49
C GLU A 148 11.50 4.53 10.72
N TRP A 149 12.72 4.05 10.88
CA TRP A 149 13.17 2.81 10.27
C TRP A 149 12.35 1.60 10.74
N ALA A 150 12.02 1.54 12.03
CA ALA A 150 11.16 0.48 12.56
C ALA A 150 9.77 0.50 11.89
N ARG A 151 9.16 1.68 11.69
CA ARG A 151 7.88 1.83 10.97
C ARG A 151 7.98 1.39 9.52
N LEU A 152 9.01 1.81 8.79
CA LEU A 152 9.22 1.43 7.39
C LEU A 152 9.37 -0.08 7.25
N LEU A 153 10.17 -0.71 8.09
CA LEU A 153 10.35 -2.16 8.10
C LEU A 153 9.05 -2.89 8.46
N PHE A 154 8.32 -2.39 9.47
CA PHE A 154 7.03 -2.96 9.87
C PHE A 154 6.01 -2.90 8.73
N VAL A 155 5.85 -1.73 8.09
CA VAL A 155 4.90 -1.54 6.97
C VAL A 155 5.29 -2.45 5.80
N THR A 156 6.58 -2.52 5.46
CA THR A 156 7.07 -3.42 4.41
C THR A 156 6.75 -4.88 4.72
N ALA A 157 7.08 -5.33 5.94
CA ALA A 157 6.80 -6.70 6.38
C ALA A 157 5.29 -7.01 6.37
N ALA A 158 4.45 -6.07 6.83
CA ALA A 158 3.00 -6.21 6.81
C ALA A 158 2.46 -6.36 5.38
N ILE A 159 2.93 -5.53 4.45
CA ILE A 159 2.53 -5.59 3.04
C ILE A 159 2.92 -6.92 2.41
N VAL A 160 4.15 -7.37 2.66
CA VAL A 160 4.64 -8.65 2.13
C VAL A 160 3.88 -9.84 2.73
N ALA A 161 3.62 -9.81 4.05
CA ALA A 161 2.91 -10.87 4.76
C ALA A 161 1.42 -10.94 4.40
N TYR A 162 0.80 -9.80 4.07
CA TYR A 162 -0.62 -9.74 3.72
C TYR A 162 -0.97 -10.65 2.53
N ARG A 163 -0.16 -10.69 1.49
CA ARG A 163 -0.42 -11.43 0.24
C ARG A 163 -0.67 -12.92 0.42
N PRO A 164 0.21 -13.69 1.09
CA PRO A 164 -0.05 -15.11 1.31
C PRO A 164 -1.25 -15.35 2.23
N LEU A 165 -1.51 -14.44 3.19
CA LEU A 165 -2.66 -14.54 4.07
C LEU A 165 -3.97 -14.31 3.31
N ASP A 166 -4.05 -13.25 2.51
CA ASP A 166 -5.22 -12.95 1.67
C ASP A 166 -5.54 -14.11 0.73
N ARG A 167 -4.52 -14.70 0.06
CA ARG A 167 -4.71 -15.88 -0.78
C ARG A 167 -5.29 -17.07 -0.02
N ARG A 168 -4.76 -17.37 1.16
CA ARG A 168 -5.25 -18.51 1.97
C ARG A 168 -6.70 -18.32 2.41
N PHE A 169 -7.11 -17.09 2.75
CA PHE A 169 -8.48 -16.77 3.08
C PHE A 169 -9.39 -16.89 1.86
N MET A 170 -9.00 -16.35 0.71
CA MET A 170 -9.77 -16.41 -0.53
C MET A 170 -10.00 -17.83 -1.00
N TRP A 171 -9.01 -18.70 -0.93
CA TRP A 171 -9.17 -20.12 -1.29
C TRP A 171 -10.16 -20.84 -0.36
N ARG A 172 -10.08 -20.59 0.94
CA ARG A 172 -11.03 -21.17 1.90
C ARG A 172 -12.47 -20.73 1.63
N ILE A 173 -12.69 -19.48 1.27
CA ILE A 173 -14.03 -18.94 1.00
C ILE A 173 -14.59 -19.51 -0.30
N ARG A 174 -13.75 -19.70 -1.31
CA ARG A 174 -14.16 -20.26 -2.61
C ARG A 174 -14.26 -21.78 -2.65
N GLY A 175 -13.82 -22.47 -1.60
CA GLY A 175 -13.77 -23.94 -1.58
C GLY A 175 -12.76 -24.55 -2.55
N GLU A 176 -11.82 -23.74 -3.05
CA GLU A 176 -10.76 -24.16 -3.96
C GLU A 176 -9.60 -24.76 -3.15
N SER A 177 -9.04 -25.88 -3.60
CA SER A 177 -7.79 -26.41 -3.05
C SER A 177 -6.60 -25.56 -3.55
N PRO A 178 -5.54 -25.40 -2.77
CA PRO A 178 -4.34 -24.64 -3.16
C PRO A 178 -3.61 -25.25 -4.35
#